data_560ad152830614a0829f2f14a5498a10
#
_entry.id   560ad152830614a0829f2f14a5498a10
#
_cell.length_a   1.000
_cell.length_b   1.000
_cell.length_c   1.000
_cell.angle_alpha   90.00
_cell.angle_beta   90.00
_cell.angle_gamma   90.00
#
_symmetry.space_group_name_H-M   'P 1'
#
loop_
_entity.id
_entity.type
_entity.pdbx_description
1 polymer ?
#
loop_
_entity_poly.entity_id
_entity_poly.type
_entity_poly.pdbx_seq_one_letter_code
_entity_poly.pdbx_strand_id
1 'polypeptide(L)'
;MPIWVCPKCQRQFARKGQGHECSPAMTIEEYFSTGPPFERPIFDAVMAGLDERVGPIHVEPVSVGIFLKRARGFCELRPKTKWVAVGFGMPRTLQSPRLSRKVVDSWHVVNVRTPDEVDEQLLDWLAEAYFASPE
;
A
#
# COMPACT_ATOMS: atom_id res chain seq x y z
N MET A 1 -12.31 1.31 -16.53
CA MET A 1 -11.24 1.09 -17.52
C MET A 1 -10.65 -0.31 -17.35
N PRO A 2 -10.32 -1.00 -18.42
CA PRO A 2 -9.72 -2.33 -18.30
C PRO A 2 -8.33 -2.25 -17.62
N ILE A 3 -8.08 -3.22 -16.76
CA ILE A 3 -6.77 -3.38 -16.16
C ILE A 3 -5.82 -3.98 -17.20
N TRP A 4 -4.63 -3.41 -17.30
CA TRP A 4 -3.58 -3.95 -18.16
C TRP A 4 -2.63 -4.82 -17.32
N VAL A 5 -2.33 -6.01 -17.82
CA VAL A 5 -1.37 -6.91 -17.19
C VAL A 5 -0.10 -6.91 -18.03
N CYS A 6 1.03 -6.55 -17.43
CA CYS A 6 2.30 -6.50 -18.12
C CYS A 6 2.70 -7.92 -18.58
N PRO A 7 2.97 -8.15 -19.86
CA PRO A 7 3.33 -9.49 -20.33
C PRO A 7 4.68 -9.99 -19.84
N LYS A 8 5.53 -9.08 -19.33
CA LYS A 8 6.86 -9.45 -18.84
C LYS A 8 6.85 -9.84 -17.36
N CYS A 9 6.20 -9.04 -16.48
CA CYS A 9 6.22 -9.28 -15.04
C CYS A 9 4.89 -9.77 -14.48
N GLN A 10 3.83 -9.82 -15.28
CA GLN A 10 2.49 -10.28 -14.90
C GLN A 10 1.80 -9.42 -13.83
N ARG A 11 2.35 -8.23 -13.52
CA ARG A 11 1.71 -7.31 -12.60
C ARG A 11 0.64 -6.51 -13.31
N GLN A 12 -0.38 -6.07 -12.56
CA GLN A 12 -1.49 -5.31 -13.15
C GLN A 12 -1.33 -3.80 -12.92
N PHE A 13 -1.77 -3.03 -13.90
CA PHE A 13 -1.73 -1.58 -13.88
C PHE A 13 -3.02 -1.03 -14.46
N ALA A 14 -3.36 0.22 -14.08
CA ALA A 14 -4.58 0.86 -14.57
C ALA A 14 -4.45 1.33 -16.02
N ARG A 15 -3.23 1.54 -16.49
CA ARG A 15 -2.97 2.10 -17.81
C ARG A 15 -2.07 1.18 -18.63
N LYS A 16 -2.48 0.88 -19.86
CA LYS A 16 -1.68 0.07 -20.79
C LYS A 16 -0.31 0.71 -21.01
N GLY A 17 0.75 -0.11 -20.86
CA GLY A 17 2.12 0.36 -21.07
C GLY A 17 2.64 1.26 -19.96
N GLN A 18 1.97 1.31 -18.81
CA GLN A 18 2.39 2.15 -17.68
C GLN A 18 3.83 1.86 -17.29
N GLY A 19 4.64 2.91 -17.13
CA GLY A 19 6.02 2.79 -16.70
C GLY A 19 6.13 2.19 -15.30
N HIS A 20 7.00 1.20 -15.14
CA HIS A 20 7.22 0.51 -13.88
C HIS A 20 8.52 -0.28 -13.91
N GLU A 21 9.02 -0.64 -12.73
CA GLU A 21 10.10 -1.61 -12.64
C GLU A 21 9.52 -3.01 -12.91
N CYS A 22 10.01 -3.66 -13.96
CA CYS A 22 9.47 -4.92 -14.45
C CYS A 22 9.98 -6.11 -13.63
N SER A 23 9.52 -6.19 -12.38
CA SER A 23 9.83 -7.26 -11.44
C SER A 23 8.55 -8.02 -11.14
N PRO A 24 8.52 -9.36 -11.25
CA PRO A 24 7.32 -10.12 -10.91
C PRO A 24 6.91 -9.92 -9.45
N ALA A 25 5.60 -9.91 -9.19
CA ALA A 25 5.12 -9.90 -7.81
C ALA A 25 5.49 -11.22 -7.13
N MET A 26 5.88 -11.13 -5.85
CA MET A 26 6.17 -12.28 -5.01
C MET A 26 4.88 -12.78 -4.37
N THR A 27 4.87 -14.02 -3.89
CA THR A 27 3.80 -14.44 -2.99
C THR A 27 4.01 -13.81 -1.63
N ILE A 28 2.97 -13.77 -0.81
CA ILE A 28 3.07 -13.25 0.56
C ILE A 28 4.11 -14.06 1.36
N GLU A 29 4.10 -15.38 1.21
CA GLU A 29 5.06 -16.28 1.89
C GLU A 29 6.49 -16.00 1.47
N GLU A 30 6.74 -15.84 0.18
CA GLU A 30 8.06 -15.50 -0.32
C GLU A 30 8.54 -14.16 0.22
N TYR A 31 7.65 -13.17 0.20
CA TYR A 31 7.98 -11.82 0.64
C TYR A 31 8.38 -11.82 2.12
N PHE A 32 7.59 -12.47 2.98
CA PHE A 32 7.85 -12.51 4.42
C PHE A 32 8.84 -13.59 4.84
N SER A 33 9.38 -14.38 3.91
CA SER A 33 10.44 -15.34 4.22
C SER A 33 11.75 -14.66 4.62
N THR A 34 11.91 -13.38 4.26
CA THR A 34 13.04 -12.53 4.64
C THR A 34 12.49 -11.20 5.16
N GLY A 35 13.36 -10.37 5.68
CA GLY A 35 12.98 -9.04 6.14
C GLY A 35 12.70 -8.98 7.65
N PRO A 36 12.34 -7.80 8.16
CA PRO A 36 12.19 -7.60 9.59
C PRO A 36 10.93 -8.27 10.13
N PRO A 37 11.00 -8.92 11.31
CA PRO A 37 9.85 -9.65 11.85
C PRO A 37 8.67 -8.74 12.26
N PHE A 38 8.89 -7.44 12.45
CA PHE A 38 7.80 -6.52 12.79
C PHE A 38 6.87 -6.22 11.63
N GLU A 39 7.29 -6.48 10.39
CA GLU A 39 6.54 -6.06 9.20
C GLU A 39 5.22 -6.84 9.02
N ARG A 40 5.26 -8.16 9.15
CA ARG A 40 4.07 -8.98 8.90
C ARG A 40 2.90 -8.68 9.83
N PRO A 41 3.09 -8.53 11.15
CA PRO A 41 1.98 -8.16 12.02
C PRO A 41 1.33 -6.82 11.65
N ILE A 42 2.13 -5.86 11.18
CA ILE A 42 1.61 -4.56 10.72
C ILE A 42 0.81 -4.75 9.42
N PHE A 43 1.34 -5.51 8.47
CA PHE A 43 0.63 -5.85 7.23
C PHE A 43 -0.70 -6.52 7.53
N ASP A 44 -0.71 -7.51 8.41
CA ASP A 44 -1.92 -8.25 8.77
C ASP A 44 -2.96 -7.31 9.40
N ALA A 45 -2.53 -6.37 10.25
CA ALA A 45 -3.44 -5.38 10.85
C ALA A 45 -4.05 -4.45 9.80
N VAL A 46 -3.25 -4.01 8.82
CA VAL A 46 -3.75 -3.18 7.73
C VAL A 46 -4.80 -3.95 6.91
N MET A 47 -4.51 -5.19 6.53
CA MET A 47 -5.42 -5.98 5.71
C MET A 47 -6.72 -6.31 6.45
N ALA A 48 -6.62 -6.71 7.72
CA ALA A 48 -7.81 -7.00 8.52
C ALA A 48 -8.71 -5.77 8.67
N GLY A 49 -8.12 -4.60 8.93
CA GLY A 49 -8.88 -3.36 9.06
C GLY A 49 -9.50 -2.91 7.75
N LEU A 50 -8.79 -3.08 6.63
CA LEU A 50 -9.32 -2.73 5.32
C LEU A 50 -10.42 -3.68 4.86
N ASP A 51 -10.33 -4.97 5.17
CA ASP A 51 -11.36 -5.95 4.83
C ASP A 51 -12.73 -5.56 5.41
N GLU A 52 -12.75 -4.87 6.54
CA GLU A 52 -13.99 -4.40 7.17
C GLU A 52 -14.54 -3.12 6.56
N ARG A 53 -13.75 -2.41 5.74
CA ARG A 53 -14.08 -1.06 5.25
C ARG A 53 -14.24 -0.96 3.75
N VAL A 54 -13.54 -1.78 2.98
CA VAL A 54 -13.48 -1.63 1.52
C VAL A 54 -13.70 -2.96 0.84
N GLY A 55 -13.86 -2.93 -0.49
CA GLY A 55 -14.02 -4.11 -1.31
C GLY A 55 -12.68 -4.79 -1.65
N PRO A 56 -12.62 -5.49 -2.78
CA PRO A 56 -11.43 -6.29 -3.13
C PRO A 56 -10.17 -5.45 -3.26
N ILE A 57 -9.05 -6.01 -2.77
CA ILE A 57 -7.72 -5.41 -2.87
C ILE A 57 -6.81 -6.40 -3.58
N HIS A 58 -6.12 -5.91 -4.62
CA HIS A 58 -5.05 -6.67 -5.26
C HIS A 58 -3.74 -6.36 -4.54
N VAL A 59 -3.06 -7.39 -4.04
CA VAL A 59 -1.84 -7.25 -3.25
C VAL A 59 -0.65 -7.67 -4.11
N GLU A 60 0.33 -6.78 -4.27
CA GLU A 60 1.54 -7.05 -5.05
C GLU A 60 2.79 -6.85 -4.21
N PRO A 61 3.30 -7.90 -3.53
CA PRO A 61 4.60 -7.82 -2.86
C PRO A 61 5.73 -7.79 -3.89
N VAL A 62 6.69 -6.90 -3.67
CA VAL A 62 7.89 -6.80 -4.50
C VAL A 62 9.10 -6.62 -3.58
N SER A 63 10.31 -6.56 -4.15
CA SER A 63 11.55 -6.54 -3.35
C SER A 63 11.65 -5.39 -2.33
N VAL A 64 10.99 -4.27 -2.59
CA VAL A 64 11.10 -3.07 -1.75
C VAL A 64 9.88 -2.82 -0.86
N GLY A 65 8.83 -3.60 -0.99
CA GLY A 65 7.61 -3.41 -0.22
C GLY A 65 6.40 -4.08 -0.83
N ILE A 66 5.23 -3.69 -0.37
CA ILE A 66 3.96 -4.25 -0.82
C ILE A 66 3.10 -3.13 -1.37
N PHE A 67 2.59 -3.31 -2.59
CA PHE A 67 1.60 -2.41 -3.17
C PHE A 67 0.20 -2.96 -2.96
N LEU A 68 -0.71 -2.11 -2.51
CA LEU A 68 -2.13 -2.43 -2.42
C LEU A 68 -2.85 -1.67 -3.53
N LYS A 69 -3.56 -2.39 -4.37
CA LYS A 69 -4.20 -1.81 -5.56
C LYS A 69 -5.69 -2.09 -5.61
N ARG A 70 -6.42 -1.14 -6.13
CA ARG A 70 -7.77 -1.33 -6.62
C ARG A 70 -7.65 -1.62 -8.12
N ALA A 71 -7.77 -0.64 -9.01
CA ALA A 71 -7.23 -0.78 -10.37
C ALA A 71 -5.76 -0.37 -10.38
N ARG A 72 -5.43 0.72 -9.68
CA ARG A 72 -4.05 1.17 -9.49
C ARG A 72 -3.72 1.27 -8.01
N GLY A 73 -2.45 1.48 -7.68
CA GLY A 73 -2.01 1.57 -6.31
C GLY A 73 -2.64 2.74 -5.56
N PHE A 74 -3.26 2.44 -4.41
CA PHE A 74 -3.78 3.46 -3.51
C PHE A 74 -2.97 3.52 -2.22
N CYS A 75 -2.19 2.49 -1.94
CA CYS A 75 -1.40 2.38 -0.72
C CYS A 75 -0.16 1.54 -0.99
N GLU A 76 0.94 1.86 -0.32
CA GLU A 76 2.12 1.01 -0.31
C GLU A 76 2.70 0.91 1.10
N LEU A 77 3.28 -0.24 1.40
CA LEU A 77 3.89 -0.55 2.69
C LEU A 77 5.36 -0.83 2.44
N ARG A 78 6.26 0.03 2.95
CA ARG A 78 7.70 -0.12 2.75
C ARG A 78 8.39 -0.31 4.10
N PRO A 79 9.02 -1.47 4.34
CA PRO A 79 9.74 -1.68 5.59
C PRO A 79 11.01 -0.83 5.62
N LYS A 80 11.24 -0.21 6.76
CA LYS A 80 12.46 0.52 7.08
C LYS A 80 13.17 -0.22 8.21
N THR A 81 14.19 0.38 8.79
CA THR A 81 14.98 -0.28 9.84
C THR A 81 14.15 -0.65 11.07
N LYS A 82 13.25 0.24 11.50
CA LYS A 82 12.48 0.05 12.74
C LYS A 82 10.97 0.31 12.60
N TRP A 83 10.48 0.57 11.38
CA TRP A 83 9.07 0.85 11.13
C TRP A 83 8.70 0.51 9.70
N VAL A 84 7.39 0.49 9.45
CA VAL A 84 6.85 0.40 8.09
C VAL A 84 6.35 1.78 7.69
N ALA A 85 6.83 2.28 6.57
CA ALA A 85 6.34 3.52 5.98
C ALA A 85 5.08 3.18 5.18
N VAL A 86 3.92 3.64 5.67
CA VAL A 86 2.64 3.44 5.01
C VAL A 86 2.34 4.67 4.14
N GLY A 87 2.44 4.50 2.83
CA GLY A 87 2.17 5.57 1.86
C GLY A 87 0.80 5.40 1.23
N PHE A 88 0.09 6.51 1.00
CA PHE A 88 -1.24 6.47 0.41
C PHE A 88 -1.58 7.78 -0.29
N GLY A 89 -2.38 7.68 -1.35
CA GLY A 89 -2.86 8.82 -2.12
C GLY A 89 -4.21 9.30 -1.62
N MET A 90 -4.35 10.61 -1.41
CA MET A 90 -5.59 11.22 -0.92
C MET A 90 -6.11 12.23 -1.93
N PRO A 91 -7.44 12.42 -2.00
CA PRO A 91 -8.02 13.48 -2.85
C PRO A 91 -7.87 14.88 -2.25
N ARG A 92 -7.27 14.99 -1.07
CA ARG A 92 -7.06 16.24 -0.33
C ARG A 92 -5.75 16.15 0.45
N THR A 93 -5.22 17.30 0.86
CA THR A 93 -4.01 17.34 1.68
C THR A 93 -4.37 17.23 3.16
N LEU A 94 -3.87 16.20 3.82
CA LEU A 94 -4.04 16.05 5.26
C LEU A 94 -3.05 16.92 6.02
N GLN A 95 -3.45 17.33 7.22
CA GLN A 95 -2.57 18.01 8.17
C GLN A 95 -2.63 17.22 9.47
N SER A 96 -1.53 16.60 9.83
CA SER A 96 -1.47 15.78 11.04
C SER A 96 -0.02 15.59 11.46
N PRO A 97 0.27 15.57 12.78
CA PRO A 97 1.62 15.27 13.27
C PRO A 97 2.05 13.83 12.97
N ARG A 98 1.13 12.96 12.58
CA ARG A 98 1.45 11.58 12.20
C ARG A 98 2.14 11.47 10.84
N LEU A 99 2.00 12.49 9.99
CA LEU A 99 2.65 12.47 8.68
C LEU A 99 4.16 12.60 8.86
N SER A 100 4.91 11.67 8.27
CA SER A 100 6.36 11.61 8.46
C SER A 100 7.13 12.65 7.64
N ARG A 101 6.48 13.24 6.65
CA ARG A 101 7.08 14.24 5.76
C ARG A 101 6.01 15.11 5.13
N LYS A 102 6.46 16.20 4.49
CA LYS A 102 5.57 17.08 3.74
C LYS A 102 4.87 16.29 2.63
N VAL A 103 3.57 16.57 2.47
CA VAL A 103 2.76 15.97 1.40
C VAL A 103 3.23 16.49 0.05
N VAL A 104 3.47 15.57 -0.89
CA VAL A 104 3.86 15.88 -2.27
C VAL A 104 2.91 15.15 -3.21
N ASP A 105 2.29 15.89 -4.13
CA ASP A 105 1.37 15.35 -5.14
C ASP A 105 0.29 14.44 -4.54
N SER A 106 -0.29 14.87 -3.42
CA SER A 106 -1.33 14.14 -2.69
C SER A 106 -0.85 12.84 -2.04
N TRP A 107 0.44 12.56 -2.07
CA TRP A 107 1.03 11.37 -1.46
C TRP A 107 1.41 11.65 0.00
N HIS A 108 0.85 10.81 0.88
CA HIS A 108 1.01 10.93 2.33
C HIS A 108 1.76 9.72 2.87
N VAL A 109 2.55 9.92 3.91
CA VAL A 109 3.29 8.82 4.53
C VAL A 109 3.14 8.89 6.05
N VAL A 110 2.75 7.77 6.65
CA VAL A 110 2.68 7.59 8.11
C VAL A 110 3.62 6.44 8.47
N ASN A 111 4.53 6.66 9.43
CA ASN A 111 5.40 5.59 9.90
C ASN A 111 4.70 4.82 11.03
N VAL A 112 4.68 3.50 10.89
CA VAL A 112 4.01 2.58 11.82
C VAL A 112 5.04 1.62 12.39
N ARG A 113 5.18 1.58 13.72
CA ARG A 113 6.16 0.73 14.39
C ARG A 113 5.56 -0.55 14.95
N THR A 114 4.29 -0.51 15.33
CA THR A 114 3.59 -1.67 15.92
C THR A 114 2.21 -1.80 15.30
N PRO A 115 1.59 -3.00 15.36
CA PRO A 115 0.24 -3.18 14.84
C PRO A 115 -0.80 -2.26 15.51
N ASP A 116 -0.58 -1.88 16.77
CA ASP A 116 -1.49 -0.99 17.51
C ASP A 116 -1.59 0.40 16.89
N GLU A 117 -0.57 0.81 16.14
CA GLU A 117 -0.57 2.10 15.45
C GLU A 117 -1.41 2.08 14.17
N VAL A 118 -1.84 0.90 13.72
CA VAL A 118 -2.82 0.75 12.65
C VAL A 118 -4.21 0.91 13.28
N ASP A 119 -4.57 2.16 13.55
CA ASP A 119 -5.77 2.51 14.29
C ASP A 119 -6.91 2.97 13.37
N GLU A 120 -8.04 3.32 13.96
CA GLU A 120 -9.23 3.76 13.21
C GLU A 120 -8.92 4.93 12.29
N GLN A 121 -8.15 5.91 12.75
CA GLN A 121 -7.81 7.07 11.95
C GLN A 121 -7.02 6.68 10.70
N LEU A 122 -5.97 5.87 10.86
CA LEU A 122 -5.17 5.44 9.72
C LEU A 122 -6.00 4.60 8.76
N LEU A 123 -6.80 3.67 9.27
CA LEU A 123 -7.64 2.82 8.45
C LEU A 123 -8.71 3.63 7.71
N ASP A 124 -9.26 4.67 8.33
CA ASP A 124 -10.21 5.56 7.66
C ASP A 124 -9.53 6.34 6.51
N TRP A 125 -8.29 6.77 6.71
CA TRP A 125 -7.52 7.43 5.65
C TRP A 125 -7.24 6.47 4.49
N LEU A 126 -6.86 5.23 4.79
CA LEU A 126 -6.59 4.23 3.75
C LEU A 126 -7.87 3.87 2.99
N ALA A 127 -9.00 3.78 3.67
CA ALA A 127 -10.29 3.55 3.02
C ALA A 127 -10.67 4.73 2.10
N GLU A 128 -10.45 5.95 2.55
CA GLU A 128 -10.68 7.13 1.72
C GLU A 128 -9.80 7.09 0.47
N ALA A 129 -8.54 6.71 0.61
CA ALA A 129 -7.62 6.56 -0.52
C ALA A 129 -8.11 5.49 -1.50
N TYR A 130 -8.61 4.38 -0.99
CA TYR A 130 -9.17 3.30 -1.80
C TYR A 130 -10.35 3.80 -2.65
N PHE A 131 -11.30 4.48 -2.03
CA PHE A 131 -12.49 4.97 -2.74
C PHE A 131 -12.21 6.14 -3.67
N ALA A 132 -11.13 6.87 -3.45
CA ALA A 132 -10.68 7.93 -4.35
C ALA A 132 -9.93 7.37 -5.56
N SER A 133 -9.43 6.13 -5.47
CA SER A 133 -8.72 5.48 -6.57
C SER A 133 -9.72 4.99 -7.63
N PRO A 134 -9.41 5.12 -8.93
CA PRO A 134 -10.29 4.58 -9.97
C PRO A 134 -10.44 3.07 -9.88
N GLU A 135 -11.59 2.59 -10.28
CA GLU A 135 -11.85 1.16 -10.42
C GLU A 135 -11.14 0.57 -11.62
#